data_0dccf7afbc316f8ff3406267b34870d8
#
_entry.id   0dccf7afbc316f8ff3406267b34870d8
#
_cell.length_a   1.000
_cell.length_b   1.000
_cell.length_c   1.000
_cell.angle_alpha   90.00
_cell.angle_beta   90.00
_cell.angle_gamma   90.00
#
_symmetry.space_group_name_H-M   'P 1'
#
loop_
_entity.id
_entity.type
_entity.pdbx_description
1 polymer ?
#
loop_
_entity_poly.entity_id
_entity_poly.type
_entity_poly.pdbx_seq_one_letter_code
_entity_poly.pdbx_strand_id
1 'polypeptide(L)'
;AIVFAVGLIELGVAVSGVDFRRVLGLRVPPWQDTRNVLDEKLIHIRRPHYQERGKMTGGDVAFWYNTPGVTTFDYDLRYDHNGFRNEEDYEQADYVVIGDSFVEAGGVRAGDMFTARMAEMMGVTVANLGQSYYGPQQELHVLDRFGVPLKPRVCVWVFFEANDLSDTHRYQGFIENWPW
;
A
#
# COMPACT_ATOMS: atom_id res chain seq x y z
N ALA A 1 19.78 20.57 31.48
CA ALA A 1 20.56 20.47 30.23
C ALA A 1 20.05 19.37 29.28
N ILE A 2 19.88 18.12 29.76
CA ILE A 2 19.44 16.99 28.93
C ILE A 2 18.02 17.20 28.38
N VAL A 3 17.07 17.63 29.19
CA VAL A 3 15.66 17.91 28.75
C VAL A 3 15.60 18.99 27.66
N PHE A 4 16.48 20.01 27.79
CA PHE A 4 16.55 21.09 26.80
C PHE A 4 17.17 20.62 25.48
N ALA A 5 18.16 19.73 25.54
CA ALA A 5 18.76 19.13 24.34
C ALA A 5 17.77 18.22 23.60
N VAL A 6 17.00 17.41 24.32
CA VAL A 6 15.94 16.57 23.73
C VAL A 6 14.87 17.43 23.06
N GLY A 7 14.42 18.50 23.71
CA GLY A 7 13.42 19.42 23.14
C GLY A 7 13.92 20.13 21.87
N LEU A 8 15.19 20.49 21.80
CA LEU A 8 15.79 21.07 20.60
C LEU A 8 15.91 20.06 19.44
N ILE A 9 16.21 18.81 19.77
CA ILE A 9 16.25 17.73 18.76
C ILE A 9 14.84 17.48 18.23
N GLU A 10 13.83 17.36 19.09
CA GLU A 10 12.43 17.19 18.68
C GLU A 10 11.93 18.35 17.82
N LEU A 11 12.25 19.59 18.20
CA LEU A 11 11.91 20.77 17.42
C LEU A 11 12.62 20.77 16.06
N GLY A 12 13.91 20.42 16.01
CA GLY A 12 14.69 20.30 14.79
C GLY A 12 14.11 19.25 13.85
N VAL A 13 13.69 18.11 14.38
CA VAL A 13 13.01 17.05 13.64
C VAL A 13 11.68 17.53 13.06
N ALA A 14 10.86 18.17 13.88
CA ALA A 14 9.56 18.69 13.46
C ALA A 14 9.65 19.76 12.37
N VAL A 15 10.67 20.61 12.43
CA VAL A 15 10.89 21.70 11.45
C VAL A 15 11.54 21.19 10.15
N SER A 16 12.38 20.14 10.23
CA SER A 16 13.10 19.63 9.06
C SER A 16 12.23 18.85 8.07
N GLY A 17 11.03 18.42 8.50
CA GLY A 17 10.18 17.52 7.70
C GLY A 17 10.80 16.13 7.44
N VAL A 18 11.92 15.82 8.07
CA VAL A 18 12.60 14.52 7.93
C VAL A 18 11.96 13.49 8.85
N ASP A 19 11.42 12.43 8.28
CA ASP A 19 10.97 11.28 9.06
C ASP A 19 12.17 10.42 9.49
N PHE A 20 12.69 10.72 10.69
CA PHE A 20 13.84 10.00 11.26
C PHE A 20 13.57 8.52 11.50
N ARG A 21 12.32 8.10 11.58
CA ARG A 21 11.98 6.66 11.68
C ARG A 21 12.42 5.93 10.42
N ARG A 22 12.21 6.55 9.25
CA ARG A 22 12.72 6.02 7.97
C ARG A 22 14.24 6.00 7.93
N VAL A 23 14.89 7.07 8.42
CA VAL A 23 16.37 7.16 8.48
C VAL A 23 16.94 6.07 9.39
N LEU A 24 16.25 5.75 10.49
CA LEU A 24 16.66 4.72 11.44
C LEU A 24 16.16 3.31 11.06
N GLY A 25 15.53 3.15 9.89
CA GLY A 25 14.98 1.87 9.47
C GLY A 25 13.81 1.37 10.34
N LEU A 26 13.19 2.26 11.13
CA LEU A 26 12.04 1.89 11.93
C LEU A 26 10.79 1.81 11.04
N ARG A 27 10.01 0.76 11.19
CA ARG A 27 8.74 0.62 10.47
C ARG A 27 7.78 1.71 10.92
N VAL A 28 7.31 2.51 9.96
CA VAL A 28 6.22 3.46 10.18
C VAL A 28 4.92 2.69 10.04
N PRO A 29 4.05 2.70 11.05
CA PRO A 29 2.74 2.08 10.91
C PRO A 29 1.99 2.68 9.72
N PRO A 30 1.19 1.90 8.97
CA PRO A 30 0.49 2.37 7.77
C PRO A 30 -0.34 3.64 7.97
N TRP A 31 -0.94 3.80 9.15
CA TRP A 31 -1.74 4.98 9.50
C TRP A 31 -0.91 6.23 9.82
N GLN A 32 0.40 6.10 10.01
CA GLN A 32 1.35 7.22 10.17
C GLN A 32 2.14 7.51 8.89
N ASP A 33 1.99 6.69 7.86
CA ASP A 33 2.61 6.92 6.56
C ASP A 33 1.91 8.11 5.87
N THR A 34 2.69 9.15 5.57
CA THR A 34 2.17 10.37 4.93
C THR A 34 1.59 10.14 3.53
N ARG A 35 1.88 8.98 2.93
CA ARG A 35 1.30 8.54 1.65
C ARG A 35 -0.14 8.09 1.78
N ASN A 36 -0.59 7.84 3.02
CA ASN A 36 -1.91 7.34 3.32
C ASN A 36 -2.82 8.44 3.90
N VAL A 37 -4.10 8.20 3.82
CA VAL A 37 -5.14 8.87 4.59
C VAL A 37 -5.81 7.83 5.49
N LEU A 38 -6.35 8.30 6.63
CA LEU A 38 -7.11 7.42 7.54
C LEU A 38 -8.47 7.12 6.94
N ASP A 39 -8.94 5.90 7.18
CA ASP A 39 -10.26 5.45 6.80
C ASP A 39 -10.88 4.63 7.95
N GLU A 40 -12.15 4.88 8.26
CA GLU A 40 -12.82 4.25 9.40
C GLU A 40 -12.90 2.72 9.31
N LYS A 41 -13.08 2.19 8.09
CA LYS A 41 -13.20 0.74 7.88
C LYS A 41 -11.92 0.08 7.44
N LEU A 42 -11.10 0.82 6.68
CA LEU A 42 -9.88 0.28 6.10
C LEU A 42 -8.64 0.64 6.91
N ILE A 43 -8.79 1.46 7.97
CA ILE A 43 -7.72 2.03 8.78
C ILE A 43 -6.90 3.05 7.98
N HIS A 44 -6.47 2.70 6.80
CA HIS A 44 -5.71 3.56 5.90
C HIS A 44 -6.00 3.19 4.45
N ILE A 45 -5.89 4.16 3.56
CA ILE A 45 -5.88 3.97 2.11
C ILE A 45 -4.87 4.96 1.52
N ARG A 46 -4.29 4.68 0.37
CA ARG A 46 -3.40 5.64 -0.29
C ARG A 46 -4.14 6.93 -0.60
N ARG A 47 -3.41 8.04 -0.57
CA ARG A 47 -3.97 9.32 -1.00
C ARG A 47 -4.45 9.21 -2.44
N PRO A 48 -5.67 9.71 -2.73
CA PRO A 48 -6.14 9.84 -4.10
C PRO A 48 -5.11 10.57 -4.99
N HIS A 49 -4.90 10.04 -6.19
CA HIS A 49 -3.98 10.57 -7.19
C HIS A 49 -2.53 10.73 -6.68
N TYR A 50 -2.14 9.97 -5.64
CA TYR A 50 -0.77 10.00 -5.15
C TYR A 50 0.20 9.50 -6.23
N GLN A 51 1.31 10.21 -6.37
CA GLN A 51 2.39 9.86 -7.28
C GLN A 51 3.74 9.95 -6.56
N GLU A 52 4.58 8.97 -6.78
CA GLU A 52 5.94 8.96 -6.27
C GLU A 52 6.88 8.31 -7.28
N ARG A 53 8.02 8.96 -7.51
CA ARG A 53 9.08 8.42 -8.36
C ARG A 53 10.37 8.35 -7.59
N GLY A 54 11.14 7.33 -7.84
CA GLY A 54 12.41 7.17 -7.16
C GLY A 54 13.20 5.96 -7.65
N LYS A 55 14.23 5.65 -6.87
CA LYS A 55 15.05 4.45 -7.06
C LYS A 55 14.92 3.56 -5.84
N MET A 56 14.66 2.30 -6.07
CA MET A 56 14.66 1.27 -5.04
C MET A 56 15.88 0.39 -5.23
N THR A 57 16.63 0.20 -4.15
CA THR A 57 17.80 -0.68 -4.14
C THR A 57 17.50 -1.89 -3.28
N GLY A 58 17.81 -3.08 -3.82
CA GLY A 58 17.54 -4.32 -3.12
C GLY A 58 16.24 -4.97 -3.60
N GLY A 59 15.38 -5.26 -2.78
CA GLY A 59 14.13 -5.98 -2.89
C GLY A 59 13.83 -6.57 -1.52
N ASP A 60 12.82 -7.39 -1.44
CA ASP A 60 12.39 -7.96 -0.15
C ASP A 60 13.52 -8.74 0.54
N VAL A 61 14.32 -9.48 -0.21
CA VAL A 61 15.47 -10.22 0.35
C VAL A 61 16.48 -9.28 0.99
N ALA A 62 16.84 -8.18 0.33
CA ALA A 62 17.77 -7.21 0.87
C ALA A 62 17.19 -6.51 2.11
N PHE A 63 15.90 -6.23 2.09
CA PHE A 63 15.18 -5.62 3.20
C PHE A 63 15.12 -6.55 4.43
N TRP A 64 14.71 -7.82 4.23
CA TRP A 64 14.52 -8.77 5.33
C TRP A 64 15.84 -9.27 5.95
N TYR A 65 16.88 -9.45 5.13
CA TYR A 65 18.16 -10.02 5.56
C TYR A 65 19.27 -8.98 5.69
N ASN A 66 18.93 -7.69 5.55
CA ASN A 66 19.91 -6.59 5.60
C ASN A 66 21.11 -6.82 4.66
N THR A 67 20.86 -7.48 3.53
CA THR A 67 21.85 -7.72 2.51
C THR A 67 21.92 -6.53 1.56
N PRO A 68 23.11 -6.09 1.12
CA PRO A 68 23.21 -5.06 0.10
C PRO A 68 22.44 -5.47 -1.14
N GLY A 69 21.52 -4.63 -1.58
CA GLY A 69 20.74 -4.89 -2.79
C GLY A 69 21.63 -4.98 -4.01
N VAL A 70 21.44 -6.04 -4.77
CA VAL A 70 22.22 -6.31 -5.99
C VAL A 70 21.74 -5.50 -7.19
N THR A 71 20.49 -5.04 -7.16
CA THR A 71 19.89 -4.29 -8.26
C THR A 71 19.21 -3.03 -7.77
N THR A 72 19.40 -1.96 -8.51
CA THR A 72 18.65 -0.71 -8.35
C THR A 72 17.71 -0.59 -9.54
N PHE A 73 16.45 -0.29 -9.28
CA PHE A 73 15.49 -0.04 -10.34
C PHE A 73 14.70 1.23 -10.08
N ASP A 74 14.30 1.89 -11.16
CA ASP A 74 13.42 3.05 -11.07
C ASP A 74 11.99 2.57 -10.82
N TYR A 75 11.29 3.23 -9.90
CA TYR A 75 9.87 3.03 -9.68
C TYR A 75 9.09 4.31 -9.97
N ASP A 76 7.89 4.12 -10.47
CA ASP A 76 6.87 5.16 -10.69
C ASP A 76 5.56 4.61 -10.12
N LEU A 77 5.19 5.12 -8.94
CA LEU A 77 3.94 4.74 -8.28
C LEU A 77 2.88 5.77 -8.65
N ARG A 78 1.78 5.29 -9.20
CA ARG A 78 0.58 6.09 -9.47
C ARG A 78 -0.62 5.39 -8.87
N TYR A 79 -1.45 6.20 -8.25
CA TYR A 79 -2.69 5.75 -7.62
C TYR A 79 -3.84 6.53 -8.21
N ASP A 80 -4.96 5.86 -8.44
CA ASP A 80 -6.19 6.43 -8.97
C ASP A 80 -6.91 7.35 -7.97
N HIS A 81 -8.08 7.83 -8.32
CA HIS A 81 -8.91 8.69 -7.47
C HIS A 81 -9.40 8.00 -6.18
N ASN A 82 -9.39 6.69 -6.12
CA ASN A 82 -9.73 5.91 -4.94
C ASN A 82 -8.52 5.50 -4.10
N GLY A 83 -7.29 5.78 -4.58
CA GLY A 83 -6.05 5.42 -3.88
C GLY A 83 -5.60 3.99 -4.14
N PHE A 84 -6.01 3.37 -5.23
CA PHE A 84 -5.50 2.08 -5.69
C PHE A 84 -4.50 2.26 -6.83
N ARG A 85 -3.60 1.30 -6.99
CA ARG A 85 -2.53 1.39 -7.96
C ARG A 85 -2.99 1.04 -9.37
N ASN A 86 -3.63 2.01 -10.01
CA ASN A 86 -4.07 1.98 -11.38
C ASN A 86 -3.46 3.14 -12.17
N GLU A 87 -3.25 2.96 -13.48
CA GLU A 87 -2.76 4.01 -14.38
C GLU A 87 -3.85 5.03 -14.73
N GLU A 88 -5.11 4.64 -14.59
CA GLU A 88 -6.28 5.45 -14.90
C GLU A 88 -7.41 5.21 -13.89
N ASP A 89 -8.37 6.12 -13.88
CA ASP A 89 -9.59 5.99 -13.09
C ASP A 89 -10.60 5.12 -13.85
N TYR A 90 -11.05 4.03 -13.23
CA TYR A 90 -12.04 3.14 -13.82
C TYR A 90 -13.46 3.49 -13.32
N GLU A 91 -14.41 3.65 -14.25
CA GLU A 91 -15.85 3.66 -13.95
C GLU A 91 -16.47 2.27 -14.05
N GLN A 92 -15.86 1.40 -14.86
CA GLN A 92 -16.22 -0.01 -15.02
C GLN A 92 -14.96 -0.82 -15.30
N ALA A 93 -14.96 -2.09 -14.85
CA ALA A 93 -13.87 -3.00 -15.13
C ALA A 93 -14.41 -4.43 -15.36
N ASP A 94 -13.84 -5.17 -16.32
CA ASP A 94 -14.22 -6.57 -16.53
C ASP A 94 -13.81 -7.44 -15.34
N TYR A 95 -12.64 -7.14 -14.77
CA TYR A 95 -12.08 -7.84 -13.63
C TYR A 95 -11.70 -6.84 -12.54
N VAL A 96 -11.94 -7.23 -11.29
CA VAL A 96 -11.33 -6.59 -10.13
C VAL A 96 -10.44 -7.60 -9.43
N VAL A 97 -9.28 -7.13 -8.97
CA VAL A 97 -8.32 -7.97 -8.23
C VAL A 97 -8.12 -7.34 -6.86
N ILE A 98 -8.50 -8.07 -5.81
CA ILE A 98 -8.33 -7.67 -4.41
C ILE A 98 -7.21 -8.49 -3.76
N GLY A 99 -6.56 -7.93 -2.76
CA GLY A 99 -5.49 -8.55 -2.02
C GLY A 99 -4.60 -7.51 -1.33
N ASP A 100 -3.49 -7.99 -0.82
CA ASP A 100 -2.53 -7.22 -0.03
C ASP A 100 -1.44 -6.50 -0.87
N SER A 101 -0.24 -6.42 -0.31
CA SER A 101 0.94 -5.82 -0.94
C SER A 101 1.38 -6.51 -2.23
N PHE A 102 1.07 -7.79 -2.41
CA PHE A 102 1.36 -8.52 -3.65
C PHE A 102 0.49 -8.05 -4.80
N VAL A 103 -0.75 -7.67 -4.53
CA VAL A 103 -1.66 -7.07 -5.51
C VAL A 103 -1.32 -5.60 -5.73
N GLU A 104 -1.07 -4.81 -4.66
CA GLU A 104 -0.59 -3.43 -4.81
C GLU A 104 0.71 -3.36 -5.61
N ALA A 105 1.56 -4.38 -5.47
CA ALA A 105 2.80 -4.54 -6.23
C ALA A 105 3.74 -3.31 -6.19
N GLY A 106 3.88 -2.68 -5.00
CA GLY A 106 4.65 -1.44 -4.80
C GLY A 106 6.12 -1.50 -5.24
N GLY A 107 6.70 -2.71 -5.31
CA GLY A 107 8.06 -2.94 -5.77
C GLY A 107 8.20 -3.31 -7.25
N VAL A 108 7.13 -3.17 -8.05
CA VAL A 108 7.10 -3.59 -9.46
C VAL A 108 6.78 -2.39 -10.34
N ARG A 109 7.33 -2.31 -11.55
CA ARG A 109 6.94 -1.29 -12.53
C ARG A 109 5.47 -1.48 -12.94
N ALA A 110 4.78 -0.40 -13.23
CA ALA A 110 3.35 -0.43 -13.56
C ALA A 110 3.01 -1.46 -14.66
N GLY A 111 3.72 -1.41 -15.79
CA GLY A 111 3.51 -2.35 -16.91
C GLY A 111 3.93 -3.80 -16.62
N ASP A 112 4.66 -4.06 -15.54
CA ASP A 112 5.11 -5.40 -15.14
C ASP A 112 4.24 -6.00 -14.02
N MET A 113 3.29 -5.24 -13.48
CA MET A 113 2.31 -5.79 -12.52
C MET A 113 1.52 -6.93 -13.17
N PHE A 114 1.24 -7.98 -12.41
CA PHE A 114 0.48 -9.10 -12.97
C PHE A 114 -0.93 -8.68 -13.41
N THR A 115 -1.55 -7.70 -12.76
CA THR A 115 -2.84 -7.12 -13.16
C THR A 115 -2.76 -6.42 -14.52
N ALA A 116 -1.69 -5.67 -14.78
CA ALA A 116 -1.45 -5.04 -16.07
C ALA A 116 -1.18 -6.09 -17.16
N ARG A 117 -0.38 -7.11 -16.84
CA ARG A 117 -0.13 -8.23 -17.76
C ARG A 117 -1.39 -9.05 -18.06
N MET A 118 -2.23 -9.25 -17.05
CA MET A 118 -3.53 -9.91 -17.23
C MET A 118 -4.41 -9.11 -18.19
N ALA A 119 -4.50 -7.79 -18.00
CA ALA A 119 -5.26 -6.91 -18.89
C ALA A 119 -4.75 -6.98 -20.33
N GLU A 120 -3.43 -6.89 -20.54
CA GLU A 120 -2.79 -7.00 -21.86
C GLU A 120 -3.06 -8.35 -22.52
N MET A 121 -2.83 -9.45 -21.82
CA MET A 121 -2.95 -10.81 -22.35
C MET A 121 -4.38 -11.19 -22.69
N MET A 122 -5.35 -10.72 -21.93
CA MET A 122 -6.76 -11.07 -22.09
C MET A 122 -7.54 -10.05 -22.92
N GLY A 123 -6.98 -8.86 -23.17
CA GLY A 123 -7.67 -7.78 -23.86
C GLY A 123 -8.89 -7.26 -23.10
N VAL A 124 -8.80 -7.15 -21.77
CA VAL A 124 -9.87 -6.76 -20.86
C VAL A 124 -9.41 -5.65 -19.92
N THR A 125 -10.36 -4.97 -19.29
CA THR A 125 -10.07 -4.01 -18.20
C THR A 125 -9.91 -4.75 -16.88
N VAL A 126 -8.80 -4.47 -16.17
CA VAL A 126 -8.50 -5.06 -14.86
C VAL A 126 -8.20 -3.95 -13.86
N ALA A 127 -9.08 -3.74 -12.90
CA ALA A 127 -8.84 -2.83 -11.80
C ALA A 127 -8.06 -3.54 -10.68
N ASN A 128 -6.89 -3.00 -10.36
CA ASN A 128 -6.11 -3.39 -9.22
C ASN A 128 -6.67 -2.70 -7.97
N LEU A 129 -7.14 -3.48 -7.00
CA LEU A 129 -7.68 -2.99 -5.72
C LEU A 129 -6.87 -3.52 -4.54
N GLY A 130 -5.61 -3.84 -4.76
CA GLY A 130 -4.68 -4.27 -3.72
C GLY A 130 -4.15 -3.12 -2.89
N GLN A 131 -3.91 -3.40 -1.61
CA GLN A 131 -3.35 -2.43 -0.67
C GLN A 131 -2.47 -3.13 0.37
N SER A 132 -1.25 -2.64 0.54
CA SER A 132 -0.32 -3.17 1.54
C SER A 132 -0.90 -3.13 2.95
N TYR A 133 -0.64 -4.19 3.71
CA TYR A 133 -1.09 -4.39 5.09
C TYR A 133 -2.58 -4.70 5.25
N TYR A 134 -3.30 -4.97 4.17
CA TYR A 134 -4.67 -5.43 4.26
C TYR A 134 -4.72 -6.94 4.52
N GLY A 135 -5.69 -7.34 5.30
CA GLY A 135 -6.10 -8.73 5.45
C GLY A 135 -7.51 -8.93 4.93
N PRO A 136 -8.00 -10.17 4.93
CA PRO A 136 -9.29 -10.57 4.35
C PRO A 136 -10.49 -9.68 4.66
N GLN A 137 -10.60 -9.16 5.90
CA GLN A 137 -11.74 -8.29 6.24
C GLN A 137 -11.67 -6.95 5.52
N GLN A 138 -10.48 -6.34 5.43
CA GLN A 138 -10.29 -5.08 4.72
C GLN A 138 -10.46 -5.29 3.22
N GLU A 139 -9.98 -6.39 2.67
CA GLU A 139 -10.14 -6.75 1.26
C GLU A 139 -11.60 -6.95 0.89
N LEU A 140 -12.41 -7.54 1.78
CA LEU A 140 -13.86 -7.64 1.61
C LEU A 140 -14.52 -6.25 1.61
N HIS A 141 -14.10 -5.34 2.50
CA HIS A 141 -14.58 -3.96 2.49
C HIS A 141 -14.17 -3.21 1.23
N VAL A 142 -12.98 -3.49 0.70
CA VAL A 142 -12.52 -2.94 -0.60
C VAL A 142 -13.41 -3.44 -1.74
N LEU A 143 -13.70 -4.74 -1.76
CA LEU A 143 -14.57 -5.32 -2.78
C LEU A 143 -15.96 -4.67 -2.75
N ASP A 144 -16.56 -4.58 -1.58
CA ASP A 144 -17.91 -4.01 -1.41
C ASP A 144 -17.95 -2.52 -1.83
N ARG A 145 -17.00 -1.72 -1.36
CA ARG A 145 -17.01 -0.27 -1.53
C ARG A 145 -16.50 0.19 -2.89
N PHE A 146 -15.50 -0.48 -3.46
CA PHE A 146 -14.80 -0.04 -4.66
C PHE A 146 -14.89 -1.03 -5.81
N GLY A 147 -14.92 -2.33 -5.52
CA GLY A 147 -14.96 -3.35 -6.54
C GLY A 147 -16.35 -3.55 -7.16
N VAL A 148 -17.37 -3.74 -6.33
CA VAL A 148 -18.75 -3.97 -6.79
C VAL A 148 -19.30 -2.80 -7.64
N PRO A 149 -19.04 -1.52 -7.31
CA PRO A 149 -19.46 -0.41 -8.14
C PRO A 149 -18.91 -0.41 -9.57
N LEU A 150 -17.74 -1.00 -9.80
CA LEU A 150 -17.15 -1.16 -11.14
C LEU A 150 -17.87 -2.21 -12.00
N LYS A 151 -18.88 -2.92 -11.46
CA LYS A 151 -19.69 -3.95 -12.13
C LYS A 151 -18.85 -5.03 -12.82
N PRO A 152 -17.88 -5.62 -12.11
CA PRO A 152 -16.98 -6.61 -12.69
C PRO A 152 -17.74 -7.89 -13.06
N ARG A 153 -17.25 -8.57 -14.09
CA ARG A 153 -17.69 -9.93 -14.44
C ARG A 153 -17.03 -10.97 -13.52
N VAL A 154 -15.83 -10.66 -13.06
CA VAL A 154 -15.03 -11.56 -12.22
C VAL A 154 -14.31 -10.75 -11.14
N CYS A 155 -14.34 -11.25 -9.91
CA CYS A 155 -13.45 -10.82 -8.85
C CYS A 155 -12.39 -11.91 -8.64
N VAL A 156 -11.12 -11.52 -8.69
CA VAL A 156 -9.99 -12.37 -8.32
C VAL A 156 -9.54 -11.95 -6.94
N TRP A 157 -9.59 -12.87 -6.01
CA TRP A 157 -9.06 -12.68 -4.67
C TRP A 157 -7.71 -13.38 -4.55
N VAL A 158 -6.67 -12.59 -4.29
CA VAL A 158 -5.31 -13.08 -4.07
C VAL A 158 -5.08 -13.17 -2.57
N PHE A 159 -5.10 -14.38 -2.05
CA PHE A 159 -4.86 -14.67 -0.64
C PHE A 159 -3.42 -15.14 -0.45
N PHE A 160 -2.66 -14.47 0.42
CA PHE A 160 -1.31 -14.85 0.76
C PHE A 160 -1.24 -15.43 2.18
N GLU A 161 -1.13 -16.73 2.29
CA GLU A 161 -1.20 -17.46 3.55
C GLU A 161 -0.15 -17.05 4.61
N ALA A 162 0.96 -16.44 4.17
CA ALA A 162 2.05 -16.10 5.09
C ALA A 162 1.72 -14.88 5.97
N ASN A 163 0.93 -13.91 5.51
CA ASN A 163 0.63 -12.71 6.28
C ASN A 163 -0.85 -12.35 6.42
N ASP A 164 -1.74 -12.73 5.50
CA ASP A 164 -3.15 -12.30 5.52
C ASP A 164 -3.87 -12.67 6.82
N LEU A 165 -3.57 -13.84 7.38
CA LEU A 165 -4.12 -14.22 8.69
C LEU A 165 -3.59 -13.36 9.83
N SER A 166 -2.31 -12.97 9.78
CA SER A 166 -1.72 -12.08 10.80
C SER A 166 -2.21 -10.65 10.64
N ASP A 167 -2.45 -10.20 9.40
CA ASP A 167 -2.99 -8.88 9.10
C ASP A 167 -4.46 -8.77 9.52
N THR A 168 -5.23 -9.86 9.36
CA THR A 168 -6.56 -10.02 9.94
C THR A 168 -6.56 -9.78 11.46
N HIS A 169 -5.68 -10.44 12.18
CA HIS A 169 -5.59 -10.30 13.63
C HIS A 169 -5.17 -8.87 14.04
N ARG A 170 -4.26 -8.28 13.30
CA ARG A 170 -3.85 -6.88 13.50
C ARG A 170 -5.00 -5.91 13.27
N TYR A 171 -5.77 -6.12 12.20
CA TYR A 171 -6.94 -5.33 11.89
C TYR A 171 -7.99 -5.40 13.00
N GLN A 172 -8.30 -6.57 13.51
CA GLN A 172 -9.23 -6.76 14.64
C GLN A 172 -8.78 -5.99 15.87
N GLY A 173 -7.52 -6.16 16.28
CA GLY A 173 -6.96 -5.45 17.42
C GLY A 173 -6.97 -3.92 17.23
N PHE A 174 -6.86 -3.45 16.02
CA PHE A 174 -6.95 -2.03 15.70
C PHE A 174 -8.39 -1.52 15.84
N ILE A 175 -9.38 -2.19 15.25
CA ILE A 175 -10.79 -1.79 15.31
C ILE A 175 -11.31 -1.79 16.76
N GLU A 176 -10.90 -2.78 17.56
CA GLU A 176 -11.33 -2.89 18.97
C GLU A 176 -10.75 -1.80 19.87
N ASN A 177 -9.58 -1.29 19.56
CA ASN A 177 -8.83 -0.37 20.43
C ASN A 177 -8.69 1.05 19.89
N TRP A 178 -9.21 1.33 18.69
CA TRP A 178 -9.07 2.66 18.09
C TRP A 178 -10.04 3.65 18.72
N PRO A 179 -9.57 4.79 19.23
CA PRO A 179 -10.44 5.83 19.73
C PRO A 179 -11.06 6.60 18.55
N TRP A 180 -12.27 6.19 18.19
CA TRP A 180 -13.08 6.92 17.20
C TRP A 180 -13.58 8.26 17.73
#